data_75b77b71220ba9b17148842c69d82db7
#
_entry.id   75b77b71220ba9b17148842c69d82db7
#
_cell.length_a   1.000
_cell.length_b   1.000
_cell.length_c   1.000
_cell.angle_alpha   90.00
_cell.angle_beta   90.00
_cell.angle_gamma   90.00
#
_symmetry.space_group_name_H-M   'P 1'
#
loop_
_entity.id
_entity.type
_entity.pdbx_description
1 polymer ?
#
loop_
_entity_poly.entity_id
_entity_poly.type
_entity_poly.pdbx_seq_one_letter_code
_entity_poly.pdbx_strand_id
1 'polypeptide(L)'
;MAEYLKAEEQCVSISEKATCTDFSQKIAGFYKEFSSKDQSEFTSWQKTISSVIRYHFISFNYTDALDKIVNQAKKQTFPGTHTCSSTRYQDELGNILHIHGTLINNLILGINDVTQIANPALHDKKGLTDYIVKPSVNDSLGEQQTETAKRIIDNSDYVCVYGMSLGDTDRLWWEYLLQWLCGKSSRRLVLYIYGNQPTNPSGQQKLRQINKWKNTFFRKANTTNDIIEKTRSQIIVLIRSGIFDLPDVRLEVSRNKQRGMEPVEI
;
A
#
# COMPACT_ATOMS: atom_id res chain seq x y z
N MET A 1 -13.19 -3.47 -18.35
CA MET A 1 -12.21 -3.33 -17.25
C MET A 1 -11.93 -4.66 -16.56
N ALA A 2 -12.93 -5.38 -16.02
CA ALA A 2 -12.70 -6.66 -15.33
C ALA A 2 -12.03 -7.73 -16.20
N GLU A 3 -12.41 -7.87 -17.47
CA GLU A 3 -11.78 -8.80 -18.42
C GLU A 3 -10.32 -8.44 -18.71
N TYR A 4 -10.02 -7.15 -18.87
CA TYR A 4 -8.64 -6.68 -19.03
C TYR A 4 -7.79 -7.02 -17.80
N LEU A 5 -8.27 -6.70 -16.59
CA LEU A 5 -7.57 -7.01 -15.34
C LEU A 5 -7.36 -8.52 -15.14
N LYS A 6 -8.34 -9.35 -15.51
CA LYS A 6 -8.20 -10.82 -15.49
C LYS A 6 -7.12 -11.31 -16.46
N ALA A 7 -7.04 -10.71 -17.65
CA ALA A 7 -6.00 -11.05 -18.62
C ALA A 7 -4.60 -10.70 -18.09
N GLU A 8 -4.43 -9.51 -17.48
CA GLU A 8 -3.18 -9.10 -16.85
C GLU A 8 -2.81 -10.01 -15.66
N GLU A 9 -3.79 -10.39 -14.84
CA GLU A 9 -3.60 -11.28 -13.69
C GLU A 9 -3.12 -12.68 -14.10
N GLN A 10 -3.60 -13.22 -15.24
CA GLN A 10 -3.15 -14.50 -15.78
C GLN A 10 -1.72 -14.47 -16.30
N CYS A 11 -1.20 -13.29 -16.64
CA CYS A 11 0.17 -13.11 -17.09
C CYS A 11 1.19 -13.12 -15.93
N VAL A 12 0.74 -13.06 -14.68
CA VAL A 12 1.61 -13.08 -13.50
C VAL A 12 1.82 -14.51 -13.05
N SER A 13 2.94 -15.13 -13.40
CA SER A 13 3.38 -16.40 -12.83
C SER A 13 4.50 -16.17 -11.81
N ILE A 14 4.32 -16.66 -10.60
CA ILE A 14 5.30 -16.58 -9.52
C ILE A 14 5.58 -18.01 -9.08
N SER A 15 6.59 -18.63 -9.66
CA SER A 15 6.92 -20.03 -9.36
C SER A 15 8.29 -20.22 -8.72
N GLU A 16 9.16 -19.24 -8.77
CA GLU A 16 10.55 -19.42 -8.37
C GLU A 16 10.77 -19.12 -6.88
N LYS A 17 11.43 -20.06 -6.19
CA LYS A 17 11.84 -19.90 -4.79
C LYS A 17 12.71 -18.65 -4.58
N ALA A 18 13.53 -18.31 -5.58
CA ALA A 18 14.38 -17.11 -5.55
C ALA A 18 13.53 -15.83 -5.43
N THR A 19 12.48 -15.70 -6.24
CA THR A 19 11.56 -14.55 -6.20
C THR A 19 10.84 -14.43 -4.85
N CYS A 20 10.37 -15.56 -4.28
CA CYS A 20 9.73 -15.58 -2.98
C CYS A 20 10.70 -15.17 -1.85
N THR A 21 11.96 -15.63 -1.95
CA THR A 21 13.01 -15.27 -0.99
C THR A 21 13.36 -13.79 -1.09
N ASP A 22 13.54 -13.26 -2.30
CA ASP A 22 13.82 -11.85 -2.53
C ASP A 22 12.67 -10.97 -2.03
N PHE A 23 11.42 -11.32 -2.36
CA PHE A 23 10.23 -10.63 -1.83
C PHE A 23 10.24 -10.58 -0.31
N SER A 24 10.40 -11.72 0.36
CA SER A 24 10.40 -11.80 1.83
C SER A 24 11.52 -10.96 2.44
N GLN A 25 12.73 -11.02 1.87
CA GLN A 25 13.88 -10.25 2.34
C GLN A 25 13.69 -8.74 2.13
N LYS A 26 13.07 -8.33 1.02
CA LYS A 26 12.74 -6.93 0.74
C LYS A 26 11.69 -6.41 1.70
N ILE A 27 10.65 -7.19 1.99
CA ILE A 27 9.64 -6.82 2.98
C ILE A 27 10.27 -6.61 4.36
N ALA A 28 11.09 -7.55 4.85
CA ALA A 28 11.78 -7.37 6.14
C ALA A 28 12.85 -6.27 6.11
N GLY A 29 13.45 -6.06 4.95
CA GLY A 29 14.51 -5.08 4.73
C GLY A 29 14.02 -3.68 4.35
N PHE A 30 12.73 -3.40 4.41
CA PHE A 30 12.12 -2.13 3.97
C PHE A 30 12.79 -0.88 4.57
N TYR A 31 13.32 -0.99 5.78
CA TYR A 31 14.00 0.09 6.49
C TYR A 31 15.42 0.40 5.98
N LYS A 32 16.01 -0.48 5.17
CA LYS A 32 17.39 -0.31 4.67
C LYS A 32 17.56 0.90 3.74
N GLU A 33 16.46 1.39 3.17
CA GLU A 33 16.43 2.59 2.33
C GLU A 33 16.20 3.88 3.13
N PHE A 34 15.98 3.80 4.43
CA PHE A 34 15.79 4.95 5.30
C PHE A 34 17.08 5.78 5.45
N SER A 35 16.95 6.98 5.98
CA SER A 35 18.11 7.74 6.43
C SER A 35 18.85 7.00 7.55
N SER A 36 20.14 7.24 7.74
CA SER A 36 20.92 6.59 8.80
C SER A 36 20.28 6.77 10.18
N LYS A 37 19.66 7.94 10.43
CA LYS A 37 18.92 8.21 11.65
C LYS A 37 17.71 7.29 11.78
N ASP A 38 16.86 7.24 10.76
CA ASP A 38 15.63 6.44 10.78
C ASP A 38 15.94 4.94 10.83
N GLN A 39 17.03 4.49 10.18
CA GLN A 39 17.52 3.10 10.31
C GLN A 39 17.92 2.76 11.74
N SER A 40 18.64 3.67 12.41
CA SER A 40 19.04 3.50 13.81
C SER A 40 17.82 3.45 14.74
N GLU A 41 16.83 4.30 14.52
CA GLU A 41 15.56 4.30 15.26
C GLU A 41 14.81 2.98 15.06
N PHE A 42 14.70 2.51 13.81
CA PHE A 42 14.06 1.22 13.50
C PHE A 42 14.78 0.05 14.18
N THR A 43 16.10 0.00 14.08
CA THR A 43 16.91 -1.07 14.69
C THR A 43 16.79 -1.06 16.22
N SER A 44 16.71 0.12 16.82
CA SER A 44 16.50 0.27 18.25
C SER A 44 15.09 -0.21 18.66
N TRP A 45 14.07 0.17 17.89
CA TRP A 45 12.71 -0.32 18.08
C TRP A 45 12.63 -1.86 17.97
N GLN A 46 13.24 -2.45 16.95
CA GLN A 46 13.26 -3.92 16.76
C GLN A 46 13.80 -4.65 18.01
N LYS A 47 14.83 -4.10 18.65
CA LYS A 47 15.43 -4.69 19.87
C LYS A 47 14.50 -4.65 21.08
N THR A 48 13.43 -3.84 21.06
CA THR A 48 12.43 -3.78 22.13
C THR A 48 11.28 -4.78 21.94
N ILE A 49 11.14 -5.35 20.76
CA ILE A 49 10.03 -6.23 20.42
C ILE A 49 10.32 -7.65 20.92
N SER A 50 9.60 -8.08 21.95
CA SER A 50 9.71 -9.41 22.58
C SER A 50 8.69 -10.42 22.03
N SER A 51 8.32 -10.26 20.76
CA SER A 51 7.37 -11.13 20.05
C SER A 51 7.69 -11.14 18.56
N VAL A 52 7.04 -12.04 17.82
CA VAL A 52 7.15 -12.11 16.35
C VAL A 52 6.68 -10.81 15.69
N ILE A 53 7.49 -10.23 14.82
CA ILE A 53 7.07 -9.14 13.93
C ILE A 53 6.30 -9.75 12.77
N ARG A 54 5.07 -9.25 12.56
CA ARG A 54 4.19 -9.76 11.51
C ARG A 54 3.90 -8.65 10.49
N TYR A 55 4.18 -8.95 9.22
CA TYR A 55 3.97 -8.03 8.09
C TYR A 55 2.61 -8.31 7.46
N HIS A 56 1.61 -7.49 7.79
CA HIS A 56 0.28 -7.55 7.20
C HIS A 56 0.20 -6.72 5.92
N PHE A 57 -0.70 -7.11 5.03
CA PHE A 57 -0.92 -6.42 3.76
C PHE A 57 -2.37 -5.97 3.66
N ILE A 58 -2.57 -4.69 3.34
CA ILE A 58 -3.87 -4.09 3.04
C ILE A 58 -3.83 -3.68 1.57
N SER A 59 -4.61 -4.35 0.74
CA SER A 59 -4.62 -4.15 -0.71
C SER A 59 -5.83 -3.33 -1.14
N PHE A 60 -5.59 -2.31 -1.93
CA PHE A 60 -6.60 -1.53 -2.64
C PHE A 60 -6.74 -1.97 -4.10
N ASN A 61 -5.92 -2.93 -4.52
CA ASN A 61 -5.97 -3.51 -5.86
C ASN A 61 -7.03 -4.62 -5.91
N TYR A 62 -7.62 -4.78 -7.09
CA TYR A 62 -8.64 -5.78 -7.38
C TYR A 62 -8.07 -7.13 -7.83
N THR A 63 -6.76 -7.20 -8.10
CA THR A 63 -6.08 -8.41 -8.57
C THR A 63 -5.49 -9.21 -7.41
N ASP A 64 -5.32 -10.52 -7.61
CA ASP A 64 -4.73 -11.45 -6.65
C ASP A 64 -3.19 -11.60 -6.80
N ALA A 65 -2.55 -10.72 -7.58
CA ALA A 65 -1.10 -10.80 -7.83
C ALA A 65 -0.28 -10.77 -6.52
N LEU A 66 -0.67 -9.92 -5.57
CA LEU A 66 -0.04 -9.86 -4.25
C LEU A 66 -0.29 -11.15 -3.45
N ASP A 67 -1.50 -11.72 -3.56
CA ASP A 67 -1.86 -12.97 -2.87
C ASP A 67 -1.01 -14.14 -3.35
N LYS A 68 -0.79 -14.23 -4.66
CA LYS A 68 0.04 -15.29 -5.26
C LYS A 68 1.45 -15.27 -4.67
N ILE A 69 2.11 -14.09 -4.64
CA ILE A 69 3.48 -14.01 -4.13
C ILE A 69 3.56 -14.20 -2.62
N VAL A 70 2.67 -13.58 -1.84
CA VAL A 70 2.67 -13.69 -0.38
C VAL A 70 2.37 -15.13 0.05
N ASN A 71 1.36 -15.78 -0.53
CA ASN A 71 1.00 -17.14 -0.20
C ASN A 71 2.09 -18.15 -0.59
N GLN A 72 2.77 -17.92 -1.71
CA GLN A 72 3.90 -18.75 -2.10
C GLN A 72 5.11 -18.52 -1.20
N ALA A 73 5.42 -17.26 -0.88
CA ALA A 73 6.50 -16.91 0.01
C ALA A 73 6.30 -17.49 1.42
N LYS A 74 5.10 -17.46 1.99
CA LYS A 74 4.78 -18.08 3.28
C LYS A 74 5.11 -19.58 3.35
N LYS A 75 4.99 -20.28 2.22
CA LYS A 75 5.26 -21.73 2.16
C LYS A 75 6.75 -22.06 2.07
N GLN A 76 7.54 -21.13 1.53
CA GLN A 76 8.93 -21.43 1.10
C GLN A 76 9.99 -20.73 1.95
N THR A 77 9.64 -19.63 2.64
CA THR A 77 10.59 -18.76 3.30
C THR A 77 9.95 -17.99 4.46
N PHE A 78 10.78 -17.25 5.17
CA PHE A 78 10.36 -16.26 6.17
C PHE A 78 11.07 -14.94 5.91
N PRO A 79 10.48 -13.80 6.30
CA PRO A 79 11.03 -12.47 5.99
C PRO A 79 12.40 -12.24 6.61
N GLY A 80 12.57 -12.63 7.86
CA GLY A 80 13.81 -12.38 8.59
C GLY A 80 13.73 -12.82 10.03
N THR A 81 14.69 -12.35 10.81
CA THR A 81 14.72 -12.56 12.25
C THR A 81 15.17 -11.29 12.94
N HIS A 82 14.70 -11.07 14.16
CA HIS A 82 15.21 -10.04 15.05
C HIS A 82 15.54 -10.63 16.42
N THR A 83 16.26 -9.88 17.24
CA THR A 83 16.66 -10.32 18.57
C THR A 83 16.28 -9.26 19.60
N CYS A 84 15.55 -9.70 20.60
CA CYS A 84 15.24 -8.91 21.79
C CYS A 84 15.89 -9.56 23.01
N SER A 85 16.71 -8.81 23.73
CA SER A 85 17.55 -9.34 24.81
C SER A 85 18.42 -10.51 24.32
N SER A 86 18.16 -11.73 24.73
CA SER A 86 18.90 -12.94 24.28
C SER A 86 18.03 -13.87 23.42
N THR A 87 16.77 -13.49 23.16
CA THR A 87 15.84 -14.33 22.40
C THR A 87 15.78 -13.88 20.95
N ARG A 88 15.94 -14.85 20.05
CA ARG A 88 15.78 -14.66 18.61
C ARG A 88 14.37 -15.04 18.18
N TYR A 89 13.70 -14.15 17.49
CA TYR A 89 12.36 -14.33 16.94
C TYR A 89 12.45 -14.47 15.41
N GLN A 90 11.67 -15.37 14.86
CA GLN A 90 11.47 -15.51 13.41
C GLN A 90 10.24 -14.69 13.02
N ASP A 91 10.43 -13.74 12.13
CA ASP A 91 9.36 -12.85 11.66
C ASP A 91 8.48 -13.55 10.62
N GLU A 92 7.25 -13.08 10.45
CA GLU A 92 6.22 -13.75 9.64
C GLU A 92 5.58 -12.79 8.63
N LEU A 93 5.23 -13.31 7.45
CA LEU A 93 4.29 -12.67 6.55
C LEU A 93 2.87 -12.90 7.09
N GLY A 94 2.16 -11.82 7.30
CA GLY A 94 0.78 -11.80 7.79
C GLY A 94 -0.25 -12.06 6.69
N ASN A 95 -1.50 -11.73 6.97
CA ASN A 95 -2.60 -11.90 6.03
C ASN A 95 -2.69 -10.71 5.07
N ILE A 96 -3.33 -10.96 3.93
CA ILE A 96 -3.72 -9.94 2.96
C ILE A 96 -5.20 -9.64 3.17
N LEU A 97 -5.52 -8.37 3.20
CA LEU A 97 -6.88 -7.88 3.31
C LEU A 97 -7.17 -6.97 2.11
N HIS A 98 -8.15 -7.33 1.29
CA HIS A 98 -8.61 -6.54 0.17
C HIS A 98 -9.75 -5.61 0.60
N ILE A 99 -9.53 -4.31 0.54
CA ILE A 99 -10.53 -3.30 0.98
C ILE A 99 -11.73 -3.24 0.03
N HIS A 100 -11.50 -3.51 -1.24
CA HIS A 100 -12.53 -3.40 -2.29
C HIS A 100 -12.85 -4.75 -2.94
N GLY A 101 -12.53 -5.84 -2.25
CA GLY A 101 -12.64 -7.19 -2.80
C GLY A 101 -11.65 -7.46 -3.93
N THR A 102 -11.86 -8.55 -4.63
CA THR A 102 -11.07 -8.96 -5.80
C THR A 102 -11.97 -9.21 -7.00
N LEU A 103 -11.37 -9.41 -8.17
CA LEU A 103 -12.12 -9.72 -9.40
C LEU A 103 -12.99 -10.98 -9.29
N ILE A 104 -12.71 -11.85 -8.34
CA ILE A 104 -13.39 -13.13 -8.12
C ILE A 104 -14.37 -13.04 -6.93
N ASN A 105 -14.06 -12.22 -5.92
CA ASN A 105 -14.82 -12.15 -4.68
C ASN A 105 -15.14 -10.71 -4.30
N ASN A 106 -16.42 -10.42 -4.10
CA ASN A 106 -16.94 -9.19 -3.51
C ASN A 106 -16.34 -7.92 -4.11
N LEU A 107 -16.23 -7.89 -5.46
CA LEU A 107 -15.70 -6.74 -6.19
C LEU A 107 -16.58 -5.51 -5.96
N ILE A 108 -16.04 -4.48 -5.31
CA ILE A 108 -16.70 -3.22 -5.06
C ILE A 108 -16.07 -2.13 -5.92
N LEU A 109 -16.77 -1.80 -6.99
CA LEU A 109 -16.40 -0.70 -7.88
C LEU A 109 -17.24 0.54 -7.53
N GLY A 110 -16.60 1.70 -7.50
CA GLY A 110 -17.31 2.94 -7.22
C GLY A 110 -16.41 4.06 -6.71
N ILE A 111 -17.06 5.04 -6.12
CA ILE A 111 -16.46 6.24 -5.51
C ILE A 111 -16.45 6.09 -3.98
N ASN A 112 -15.58 6.83 -3.31
CA ASN A 112 -15.48 6.77 -1.85
C ASN A 112 -16.40 7.77 -1.14
N ASP A 113 -16.88 8.80 -1.86
CA ASP A 113 -17.72 9.86 -1.30
C ASP A 113 -18.70 10.38 -2.36
N VAL A 114 -19.92 10.69 -1.94
CA VAL A 114 -20.99 11.18 -2.81
C VAL A 114 -20.61 12.48 -3.54
N THR A 115 -19.75 13.31 -2.96
CA THR A 115 -19.29 14.56 -3.58
C THR A 115 -18.41 14.33 -4.83
N GLN A 116 -17.94 13.10 -5.06
CA GLN A 116 -17.20 12.72 -6.27
C GLN A 116 -18.13 12.48 -7.47
N ILE A 117 -19.45 12.47 -7.27
CA ILE A 117 -20.44 12.45 -8.35
C ILE A 117 -20.50 13.85 -8.97
N ALA A 118 -20.13 13.98 -10.24
CA ALA A 118 -20.04 15.27 -10.92
C ALA A 118 -21.39 16.03 -11.00
N ASN A 119 -22.52 15.32 -11.01
CA ASN A 119 -23.84 15.91 -11.02
C ASN A 119 -24.43 15.96 -9.60
N PRO A 120 -24.51 17.16 -8.96
CA PRO A 120 -25.06 17.29 -7.62
C PRO A 120 -26.51 16.81 -7.45
N ALA A 121 -27.32 16.85 -8.52
CA ALA A 121 -28.71 16.35 -8.48
C ALA A 121 -28.82 14.84 -8.23
N LEU A 122 -27.71 14.11 -8.30
CA LEU A 122 -27.65 12.68 -8.02
C LEU A 122 -27.19 12.36 -6.58
N HIS A 123 -26.72 13.36 -5.81
CA HIS A 123 -26.21 13.17 -4.46
C HIS A 123 -27.26 12.62 -3.49
N ASP A 124 -28.52 13.09 -3.63
CA ASP A 124 -29.63 12.70 -2.74
C ASP A 124 -30.40 11.47 -3.23
N LYS A 125 -29.97 10.86 -4.36
CA LYS A 125 -30.61 9.65 -4.88
C LYS A 125 -30.09 8.42 -4.16
N LYS A 126 -30.68 8.11 -3.01
CA LYS A 126 -30.29 7.02 -2.13
C LYS A 126 -30.08 5.69 -2.86
N GLY A 127 -30.98 5.31 -3.77
CA GLY A 127 -30.84 4.07 -4.54
C GLY A 127 -29.59 4.03 -5.44
N LEU A 128 -29.09 5.20 -5.93
CA LEU A 128 -27.86 5.28 -6.69
C LEU A 128 -26.63 5.26 -5.77
N THR A 129 -26.65 6.04 -4.69
CA THR A 129 -25.54 6.12 -3.73
C THR A 129 -25.25 4.80 -3.06
N ASP A 130 -26.28 4.01 -2.74
CA ASP A 130 -26.13 2.68 -2.13
C ASP A 130 -25.42 1.67 -3.04
N TYR A 131 -25.38 1.90 -4.36
CA TYR A 131 -24.71 1.02 -5.31
C TYR A 131 -23.34 1.51 -5.79
N ILE A 132 -23.06 2.81 -5.68
CA ILE A 132 -21.82 3.37 -6.24
C ILE A 132 -20.88 4.00 -5.20
N VAL A 133 -21.36 4.27 -3.99
CA VAL A 133 -20.55 4.79 -2.90
C VAL A 133 -20.02 3.62 -2.08
N LYS A 134 -18.73 3.33 -2.21
CA LYS A 134 -18.08 2.14 -1.61
C LYS A 134 -18.38 1.91 -0.12
N PRO A 135 -18.34 2.93 0.76
CA PRO A 135 -18.76 2.75 2.15
C PRO A 135 -20.19 2.21 2.30
N SER A 136 -21.15 2.78 1.56
CA SER A 136 -22.55 2.32 1.61
C SER A 136 -22.72 0.90 1.07
N VAL A 137 -21.96 0.54 0.02
CA VAL A 137 -21.94 -0.83 -0.53
C VAL A 137 -21.38 -1.80 0.50
N ASN A 138 -20.26 -1.46 1.14
CA ASN A 138 -19.64 -2.29 2.19
C ASN A 138 -20.62 -2.53 3.36
N ASP A 139 -21.26 -1.47 3.84
CA ASP A 139 -22.25 -1.58 4.92
C ASP A 139 -23.43 -2.46 4.52
N SER A 140 -23.94 -2.30 3.30
CA SER A 140 -25.05 -3.11 2.77
C SER A 140 -24.69 -4.59 2.60
N LEU A 141 -23.45 -4.89 2.30
CA LEU A 141 -22.94 -6.27 2.17
C LEU A 141 -22.48 -6.86 3.52
N GLY A 142 -22.50 -6.08 4.60
CA GLY A 142 -21.99 -6.51 5.91
C GLY A 142 -20.48 -6.72 5.93
N GLU A 143 -19.77 -6.10 5.00
CA GLU A 143 -18.33 -6.26 4.85
C GLU A 143 -17.58 -5.46 5.92
N GLN A 144 -16.73 -6.15 6.69
CA GLN A 144 -15.95 -5.56 7.78
C GLN A 144 -14.49 -5.28 7.42
N GLN A 145 -14.14 -5.28 6.13
CA GLN A 145 -12.75 -5.12 5.68
C GLN A 145 -12.15 -3.81 6.14
N THR A 146 -12.90 -2.72 6.04
CA THR A 146 -12.44 -1.39 6.48
C THR A 146 -12.11 -1.37 7.97
N GLU A 147 -12.99 -1.91 8.81
CA GLU A 147 -12.77 -1.95 10.27
C GLU A 147 -11.65 -2.92 10.65
N THR A 148 -11.51 -4.01 9.90
CA THR A 148 -10.39 -4.94 10.08
C THR A 148 -9.06 -4.31 9.69
N ALA A 149 -9.02 -3.54 8.59
CA ALA A 149 -7.83 -2.77 8.18
C ALA A 149 -7.44 -1.74 9.24
N LYS A 150 -8.40 -0.99 9.76
CA LYS A 150 -8.17 -0.02 10.84
C LYS A 150 -7.57 -0.69 12.08
N ARG A 151 -8.11 -1.85 12.50
CA ARG A 151 -7.55 -2.62 13.62
C ARG A 151 -6.11 -3.07 13.37
N ILE A 152 -5.78 -3.49 12.14
CA ILE A 152 -4.40 -3.83 11.77
C ILE A 152 -3.50 -2.61 11.89
N ILE A 153 -3.93 -1.46 11.35
CA ILE A 153 -3.19 -0.20 11.41
C ILE A 153 -2.99 0.25 12.86
N ASP A 154 -4.04 0.20 13.69
CA ASP A 154 -3.97 0.64 15.10
C ASP A 154 -2.96 -0.16 15.94
N ASN A 155 -2.81 -1.44 15.63
CA ASN A 155 -1.85 -2.34 16.27
C ASN A 155 -0.44 -2.31 15.64
N SER A 156 -0.23 -1.46 14.63
CA SER A 156 1.06 -1.34 13.96
C SER A 156 1.87 -0.16 14.50
N ASP A 157 3.19 -0.30 14.54
CA ASP A 157 4.12 0.79 14.82
C ASP A 157 4.68 1.41 13.54
N TYR A 158 4.69 0.65 12.44
CA TYR A 158 5.09 1.10 11.11
C TYR A 158 3.99 0.79 10.09
N VAL A 159 3.61 1.79 9.30
CA VAL A 159 2.70 1.63 8.15
C VAL A 159 3.41 2.11 6.90
N CYS A 160 3.48 1.24 5.90
CA CYS A 160 4.10 1.52 4.61
C CYS A 160 3.02 1.67 3.53
N VAL A 161 3.01 2.78 2.82
CA VAL A 161 2.09 3.05 1.70
C VAL A 161 2.88 2.93 0.40
N TYR A 162 2.49 1.97 -0.45
CA TYR A 162 3.13 1.70 -1.73
C TYR A 162 2.09 1.61 -2.85
N GLY A 163 2.43 2.16 -4.03
CA GLY A 163 1.58 2.08 -5.23
C GLY A 163 0.27 2.87 -5.17
N MET A 164 0.03 3.61 -4.10
CA MET A 164 -1.14 4.49 -3.97
C MET A 164 -0.77 5.92 -4.35
N SER A 165 -1.57 6.54 -5.21
CA SER A 165 -1.51 7.98 -5.38
C SER A 165 -2.10 8.66 -4.15
N LEU A 166 -1.52 9.80 -3.70
CA LEU A 166 -2.15 10.61 -2.65
C LEU A 166 -3.35 11.38 -3.25
N GLY A 167 -4.33 10.62 -3.74
CA GLY A 167 -5.54 11.12 -4.40
C GLY A 167 -6.62 11.57 -3.40
N ASP A 168 -7.61 12.34 -3.89
CA ASP A 168 -8.75 12.76 -3.08
C ASP A 168 -9.72 11.60 -2.85
N THR A 169 -9.72 10.59 -3.71
CA THR A 169 -10.53 9.39 -3.58
C THR A 169 -10.27 8.63 -2.29
N ASP A 170 -9.06 8.72 -1.77
CA ASP A 170 -8.64 7.97 -0.59
C ASP A 170 -8.47 8.86 0.65
N ARG A 171 -9.10 10.05 0.63
CA ARG A 171 -8.97 11.07 1.69
C ARG A 171 -9.24 10.50 3.09
N LEU A 172 -10.26 9.68 3.25
CA LEU A 172 -10.61 9.06 4.54
C LEU A 172 -9.46 8.23 5.12
N TRP A 173 -8.66 7.58 4.27
CA TRP A 173 -7.49 6.84 4.71
C TRP A 173 -6.34 7.77 5.12
N TRP A 174 -6.16 8.90 4.43
CA TRP A 174 -5.15 9.89 4.82
C TRP A 174 -5.48 10.54 6.15
N GLU A 175 -6.72 10.89 6.39
CA GLU A 175 -7.22 11.40 7.67
C GLU A 175 -7.03 10.37 8.79
N TYR A 176 -7.37 9.10 8.53
CA TYR A 176 -7.20 8.01 9.49
C TYR A 176 -5.73 7.77 9.85
N LEU A 177 -4.84 7.68 8.86
CA LEU A 177 -3.41 7.50 9.07
C LEU A 177 -2.79 8.67 9.85
N LEU A 178 -3.28 9.88 9.65
CA LEU A 178 -2.84 11.03 10.43
C LEU A 178 -3.28 10.93 11.90
N GLN A 179 -4.52 10.54 12.17
CA GLN A 179 -5.01 10.29 13.53
C GLN A 179 -4.19 9.17 14.21
N TRP A 180 -3.92 8.11 13.48
CA TRP A 180 -3.06 7.03 13.95
C TRP A 180 -1.66 7.53 14.33
N LEU A 181 -1.02 8.38 13.52
CA LEU A 181 0.28 9.02 13.86
C LEU A 181 0.19 9.85 15.14
N CYS A 182 -0.89 10.59 15.32
CA CYS A 182 -1.10 11.41 16.53
C CYS A 182 -1.18 10.58 17.82
N GLY A 183 -1.55 9.31 17.72
CA GLY A 183 -1.75 8.44 18.88
C GLY A 183 -0.47 8.07 19.61
N LYS A 184 0.68 7.93 18.91
CA LYS A 184 1.98 7.59 19.52
C LYS A 184 3.11 8.23 18.74
N SER A 185 4.06 8.88 19.43
CA SER A 185 5.24 9.51 18.81
C SER A 185 6.23 8.51 18.20
N SER A 186 6.17 7.23 18.60
CA SER A 186 7.00 6.15 18.05
C SER A 186 6.50 5.62 16.72
N ARG A 187 5.25 5.90 16.33
CA ARG A 187 4.67 5.43 15.04
C ARG A 187 5.36 6.10 13.86
N ARG A 188 5.52 5.36 12.78
CA ARG A 188 6.15 5.85 11.54
C ARG A 188 5.29 5.50 10.33
N LEU A 189 5.00 6.50 9.51
CA LEU A 189 4.37 6.35 8.19
C LEU A 189 5.44 6.45 7.12
N VAL A 190 5.58 5.41 6.30
CA VAL A 190 6.53 5.36 5.19
C VAL A 190 5.76 5.52 3.89
N LEU A 191 6.05 6.58 3.14
CA LEU A 191 5.43 6.86 1.85
C LEU A 191 6.44 6.51 0.74
N TYR A 192 6.12 5.49 -0.04
CA TYR A 192 6.88 5.13 -1.23
C TYR A 192 6.35 5.88 -2.43
N ILE A 193 7.16 6.77 -2.97
CA ILE A 193 6.78 7.63 -4.10
C ILE A 193 7.44 7.12 -5.38
N TYR A 194 6.60 6.72 -6.31
CA TYR A 194 6.98 6.33 -7.66
C TYR A 194 6.68 7.47 -8.65
N GLY A 195 7.48 7.63 -9.70
CA GLY A 195 7.23 8.63 -10.73
C GLY A 195 8.49 9.23 -11.36
N ASN A 196 8.29 10.11 -12.34
CA ASN A 196 9.35 10.80 -13.09
C ASN A 196 10.10 11.82 -12.22
N GLN A 197 11.10 11.33 -11.50
CA GLN A 197 12.01 12.16 -10.72
C GLN A 197 13.39 12.19 -11.39
N PRO A 198 14.23 13.24 -11.19
CA PRO A 198 15.59 13.27 -11.69
C PRO A 198 16.38 12.04 -11.26
N THR A 199 17.20 11.49 -12.15
CA THR A 199 17.92 10.23 -11.91
C THR A 199 18.95 10.35 -10.79
N ASN A 200 19.57 11.54 -10.64
CA ASN A 200 20.54 11.86 -9.59
C ASN A 200 20.23 13.23 -8.97
N PRO A 201 19.22 13.35 -8.10
CA PRO A 201 18.91 14.63 -7.49
C PRO A 201 19.98 15.04 -6.49
N SER A 202 20.34 16.33 -6.48
CA SER A 202 21.18 16.89 -5.42
C SER A 202 20.48 16.74 -4.06
N GLY A 203 21.25 16.82 -2.96
CA GLY A 203 20.67 16.73 -1.61
C GLY A 203 19.55 17.75 -1.36
N GLN A 204 19.68 18.97 -1.89
CA GLN A 204 18.63 19.99 -1.79
C GLN A 204 17.38 19.62 -2.62
N GLN A 205 17.56 19.08 -3.81
CA GLN A 205 16.43 18.62 -4.65
C GLN A 205 15.69 17.48 -3.97
N LYS A 206 16.43 16.50 -3.41
CA LYS A 206 15.84 15.40 -2.64
C LYS A 206 15.03 15.91 -1.45
N LEU A 207 15.60 16.86 -0.68
CA LEU A 207 14.90 17.46 0.46
C LEU A 207 13.62 18.22 0.04
N ARG A 208 13.66 18.98 -1.06
CA ARG A 208 12.48 19.66 -1.61
C ARG A 208 11.39 18.66 -2.00
N GLN A 209 11.76 17.54 -2.61
CA GLN A 209 10.82 16.49 -2.99
C GLN A 209 10.20 15.80 -1.75
N ILE A 210 11.00 15.45 -0.76
CA ILE A 210 10.51 14.89 0.51
C ILE A 210 9.50 15.86 1.15
N ASN A 211 9.85 17.15 1.25
CA ASN A 211 8.95 18.14 1.82
C ASN A 211 7.67 18.33 1.01
N LYS A 212 7.75 18.32 -0.33
CA LYS A 212 6.59 18.37 -1.21
C LYS A 212 5.60 17.23 -0.89
N TRP A 213 6.09 16.00 -0.76
CA TRP A 213 5.22 14.85 -0.53
C TRP A 213 4.65 14.81 0.89
N LYS A 214 5.43 15.19 1.90
CA LYS A 214 4.89 15.40 3.26
C LYS A 214 3.77 16.45 3.27
N ASN A 215 3.98 17.58 2.63
CA ASN A 215 2.96 18.63 2.53
C ASN A 215 1.73 18.16 1.74
N THR A 216 1.92 17.35 0.69
CA THR A 216 0.80 16.77 -0.06
C THR A 216 -0.02 15.85 0.82
N PHE A 217 0.62 14.97 1.61
CA PHE A 217 -0.08 14.11 2.57
C PHE A 217 -0.90 14.93 3.57
N PHE A 218 -0.33 15.93 4.22
CA PHE A 218 -1.04 16.76 5.19
C PHE A 218 -2.21 17.53 4.58
N ARG A 219 -2.05 18.04 3.36
CA ARG A 219 -3.13 18.70 2.63
C ARG A 219 -4.27 17.71 2.33
N LYS A 220 -3.97 16.47 1.96
CA LYS A 220 -4.97 15.43 1.68
C LYS A 220 -5.64 14.93 2.95
N ALA A 221 -4.94 14.92 4.07
CA ALA A 221 -5.48 14.60 5.38
C ALA A 221 -6.22 15.78 6.04
N ASN A 222 -6.33 16.93 5.38
CA ASN A 222 -7.09 18.11 5.81
C ASN A 222 -6.84 18.51 7.28
N THR A 223 -5.60 18.88 7.60
CA THR A 223 -5.16 19.08 8.99
C THR A 223 -4.64 20.49 9.29
N THR A 224 -4.47 20.79 10.57
CA THR A 224 -3.96 22.07 11.10
C THR A 224 -2.44 22.08 11.22
N ASN A 225 -1.84 23.27 11.29
CA ASN A 225 -0.39 23.44 11.42
C ASN A 225 0.17 22.79 12.69
N ASP A 226 -0.54 22.83 13.81
CA ASP A 226 -0.11 22.24 15.09
C ASP A 226 0.08 20.71 14.97
N ILE A 227 -0.84 20.05 14.26
CA ILE A 227 -0.75 18.61 13.99
C ILE A 227 0.39 18.30 13.03
N ILE A 228 0.59 19.15 12.02
CA ILE A 228 1.72 19.03 11.08
C ILE A 228 3.05 19.09 11.85
N GLU A 229 3.25 20.08 12.71
CA GLU A 229 4.48 20.21 13.49
C GLU A 229 4.73 18.99 14.38
N LYS A 230 3.68 18.52 15.05
CA LYS A 230 3.74 17.37 15.95
C LYS A 230 4.11 16.06 15.21
N THR A 231 3.58 15.84 14.00
CA THR A 231 3.66 14.53 13.33
C THR A 231 4.61 14.48 12.14
N ARG A 232 5.12 15.63 11.67
CA ARG A 232 5.95 15.72 10.46
C ARG A 232 7.23 14.85 10.52
N SER A 233 7.84 14.71 11.69
CA SER A 233 9.04 13.89 11.89
C SER A 233 8.73 12.38 11.83
N GLN A 234 7.47 11.98 12.02
CA GLN A 234 7.03 10.59 11.99
C GLN A 234 6.80 10.07 10.56
N ILE A 235 6.85 10.95 9.56
CA ILE A 235 6.66 10.57 8.15
C ILE A 235 8.01 10.45 7.46
N ILE A 236 8.27 9.28 6.90
CA ILE A 236 9.44 8.96 6.07
C ILE A 236 8.96 8.92 4.61
N VAL A 237 9.68 9.60 3.72
CA VAL A 237 9.36 9.61 2.28
C VAL A 237 10.52 8.98 1.53
N LEU A 238 10.26 7.90 0.81
CA LEU A 238 11.19 7.21 -0.06
C LEU A 238 10.81 7.45 -1.52
N ILE A 239 11.75 7.91 -2.31
CA ILE A 239 11.55 8.25 -3.71
C ILE A 239 12.33 7.27 -4.55
N ARG A 240 11.67 6.60 -5.49
CA ARG A 240 12.25 5.55 -6.35
C ARG A 240 12.85 4.39 -5.55
N SER A 241 12.13 3.90 -4.58
CA SER A 241 12.51 2.69 -3.89
C SER A 241 12.40 1.48 -4.82
N GLY A 242 13.40 0.61 -4.81
CA GLY A 242 13.40 -0.67 -5.50
C GLY A 242 12.82 -1.82 -4.69
N ILE A 243 12.10 -1.53 -3.60
CA ILE A 243 11.63 -2.56 -2.66
C ILE A 243 10.75 -3.63 -3.33
N PHE A 244 10.01 -3.26 -4.38
CA PHE A 244 9.16 -4.19 -5.14
C PHE A 244 9.68 -4.46 -6.56
N ASP A 245 10.91 -4.07 -6.89
CA ASP A 245 11.56 -4.47 -8.13
C ASP A 245 11.99 -5.94 -8.02
N LEU A 246 11.07 -6.84 -8.37
CA LEU A 246 11.33 -8.28 -8.35
C LEU A 246 11.89 -8.69 -9.73
N PRO A 247 13.14 -9.21 -9.79
CA PRO A 247 13.85 -9.40 -11.06
C PRO A 247 13.23 -10.44 -12.00
N ASP A 248 12.41 -11.37 -11.47
CA ASP A 248 11.93 -12.54 -12.22
C ASP A 248 10.39 -12.65 -12.28
N VAL A 249 9.66 -11.56 -12.03
CA VAL A 249 8.25 -11.50 -12.39
C VAL A 249 8.16 -11.26 -13.89
N ARG A 250 8.23 -12.30 -14.69
CA ARG A 250 7.97 -12.24 -16.13
C ARG A 250 6.48 -12.00 -16.32
N LEU A 251 6.14 -10.83 -16.80
CA LEU A 251 4.90 -10.65 -17.53
C LEU A 251 5.05 -11.46 -18.82
N GLU A 252 4.49 -12.64 -18.89
CA GLU A 252 4.28 -13.34 -20.16
C GLU A 252 3.25 -12.53 -20.97
N VAL A 253 3.71 -11.44 -21.56
CA VAL A 253 2.95 -10.72 -22.56
C VAL A 253 2.81 -11.67 -23.72
N SER A 254 1.62 -12.25 -23.86
CA SER A 254 1.27 -13.07 -25.00
C SER A 254 1.51 -12.27 -26.28
N ARG A 255 2.64 -12.49 -26.96
CA ARG A 255 2.98 -11.90 -28.28
C ARG A 255 2.00 -12.29 -29.41
N ASN A 256 0.87 -12.88 -29.07
CA ASN A 256 -0.11 -13.40 -30.03
C ASN A 256 -1.23 -12.43 -30.43
N LYS A 257 -1.18 -11.13 -30.08
CA LYS A 257 -2.21 -10.16 -30.50
C LYS A 257 -1.76 -9.13 -31.56
N GLN A 258 -0.63 -9.34 -32.24
CA GLN A 258 -0.25 -8.48 -33.39
C GLN A 258 -0.52 -9.10 -34.77
N ARG A 259 -1.32 -10.15 -34.86
CA ARG A 259 -1.83 -10.63 -36.15
C ARG A 259 -3.35 -10.67 -36.11
N GLY A 260 -3.99 -9.59 -36.49
CA GLY A 260 -5.43 -9.57 -36.76
C GLY A 260 -6.18 -8.31 -36.34
N MET A 261 -5.71 -7.14 -36.72
CA MET A 261 -6.54 -5.96 -36.87
C MET A 261 -6.16 -5.33 -38.21
N GLU A 262 -6.86 -5.73 -39.28
CA GLU A 262 -6.92 -4.90 -40.48
C GLU A 262 -7.70 -3.61 -40.14
N PRO A 263 -7.28 -2.45 -40.67
CA PRO A 263 -8.03 -1.22 -40.49
C PRO A 263 -9.36 -1.31 -41.23
N VAL A 264 -10.47 -1.14 -40.53
CA VAL A 264 -11.76 -0.87 -41.15
C VAL A 264 -11.72 0.60 -41.58
N GLU A 265 -11.58 0.85 -42.88
CA GLU A 265 -11.85 2.14 -43.50
C GLU A 265 -13.35 2.50 -43.34
N ILE A 266 -13.61 3.67 -42.75
CA ILE A 266 -14.84 4.44 -42.93
C ILE A 266 -14.44 5.86 -43.28
#